data_f74e5f76f34f215f6de5f4c5c70d3c0a
#
_entry.id   f74e5f76f34f215f6de5f4c5c70d3c0a
#
_cell.length_a   1.000
_cell.length_b   1.000
_cell.length_c   1.000
_cell.angle_alpha   90.00
_cell.angle_beta   90.00
_cell.angle_gamma   90.00
#
_symmetry.space_group_name_H-M   'P 1'
#
loop_
_entity.id
_entity.type
_entity.pdbx_description
1 polymer ?
#
loop_
_entity_poly.entity_id
_entity_poly.type
_entity_poly.pdbx_seq_one_letter_code
_entity_poly.pdbx_strand_id
1 'polypeptide(L)'
;MRKTDDFENRVSKSIEASIAVKQRLLGSTELVSTVAKVSEILVDALDQGNKVLLFGNGGSAADAQHIAAEFIGRFSFDRPALPAFALSVNTSCVTAIGNDYGFDLVFSRQIEALGRPGDVAIGISTSGNSPNVLRGVSAAQKMGLYTIALTGQTGGKLKNVVDSCICVPSNETPRVQECHILIGHIISELVEQTLFHEQSSISRS
;
A
#
# COMPACT_ATOMS: atom_id res chain seq x y z
N MET A 1 -7.38 -15.11 40.31
CA MET A 1 -6.91 -15.06 38.90
C MET A 1 -5.72 -14.10 38.86
N ARG A 2 -4.54 -14.55 38.44
CA ARG A 2 -3.34 -13.71 38.36
C ARG A 2 -3.49 -12.75 37.17
N LYS A 3 -2.95 -11.52 37.26
CA LYS A 3 -2.93 -10.56 36.14
C LYS A 3 -2.30 -11.14 34.85
N THR A 4 -1.44 -12.13 34.98
CA THR A 4 -0.80 -12.86 33.87
C THR A 4 -1.80 -13.67 33.03
N ASP A 5 -2.76 -14.37 33.66
CA ASP A 5 -3.76 -15.18 32.93
C ASP A 5 -4.66 -14.30 32.03
N ASP A 6 -4.90 -13.04 32.44
CA ASP A 6 -5.65 -12.08 31.64
C ASP A 6 -4.86 -11.59 30.41
N PHE A 7 -3.54 -11.40 30.53
CA PHE A 7 -2.71 -10.98 29.39
C PHE A 7 -2.56 -12.10 28.35
N GLU A 8 -2.33 -13.35 28.75
CA GLU A 8 -2.26 -14.46 27.83
C GLU A 8 -3.55 -14.63 27.03
N ASN A 9 -4.70 -14.56 27.68
CA ASN A 9 -6.01 -14.62 27.03
C ASN A 9 -6.21 -13.44 26.06
N ARG A 10 -5.78 -12.22 26.42
CA ARG A 10 -5.87 -11.04 25.55
C ARG A 10 -4.94 -11.15 24.34
N VAL A 11 -3.74 -11.70 24.50
CA VAL A 11 -2.81 -11.97 23.39
C VAL A 11 -3.44 -12.97 22.40
N SER A 12 -3.95 -14.10 22.91
CA SER A 12 -4.60 -15.13 22.09
C SER A 12 -5.77 -14.54 21.32
N LYS A 13 -6.66 -13.78 21.96
CA LYS A 13 -7.79 -13.11 21.30
C LYS A 13 -7.36 -12.14 20.20
N SER A 14 -6.28 -11.39 20.41
CA SER A 14 -5.75 -10.47 19.39
C SER A 14 -5.22 -11.22 18.16
N ILE A 15 -4.54 -12.35 18.36
CA ILE A 15 -4.05 -13.21 17.27
C ILE A 15 -5.24 -13.85 16.54
N GLU A 16 -6.22 -14.39 17.26
CA GLU A 16 -7.44 -14.95 16.68
C GLU A 16 -8.20 -13.93 15.82
N ALA A 17 -8.33 -12.69 16.32
CA ALA A 17 -8.95 -11.61 15.56
C ALA A 17 -8.19 -11.31 14.25
N SER A 18 -6.85 -11.32 14.28
CA SER A 18 -6.02 -11.17 13.08
C SER A 18 -6.22 -12.31 12.08
N ILE A 19 -6.23 -13.56 12.55
CA ILE A 19 -6.47 -14.75 11.74
C ILE A 19 -7.85 -14.66 11.08
N ALA A 20 -8.89 -14.31 11.84
CA ALA A 20 -10.26 -14.22 11.35
C ALA A 20 -10.42 -13.19 10.21
N VAL A 21 -9.71 -12.05 10.26
CA VAL A 21 -9.73 -11.06 9.15
C VAL A 21 -9.05 -11.63 7.90
N LYS A 22 -7.90 -12.30 8.06
CA LYS A 22 -7.18 -12.93 6.94
C LYS A 22 -7.98 -14.08 6.31
N GLN A 23 -8.73 -14.84 7.11
CA GLN A 23 -9.66 -15.86 6.60
C GLN A 23 -10.79 -15.25 5.77
N ARG A 24 -11.39 -14.12 6.21
CA ARG A 24 -12.38 -13.39 5.42
C ARG A 24 -11.81 -12.82 4.13
N LEU A 25 -10.58 -12.31 4.16
CA LEU A 25 -9.87 -11.85 2.97
C LEU A 25 -9.66 -13.00 1.97
N LEU A 26 -9.15 -14.15 2.43
CA LEU A 26 -8.95 -15.34 1.61
C LEU A 26 -10.26 -15.88 1.03
N GLY A 27 -11.35 -15.84 1.80
CA GLY A 27 -12.67 -16.29 1.37
C GLY A 27 -13.39 -15.36 0.38
N SER A 28 -12.86 -14.15 0.13
CA SER A 28 -13.41 -13.18 -0.81
C SER A 28 -12.76 -13.31 -2.19
N THR A 29 -13.40 -14.00 -3.10
CA THR A 29 -12.94 -14.12 -4.50
C THR A 29 -12.74 -12.75 -5.16
N GLU A 30 -13.60 -11.78 -4.89
CA GLU A 30 -13.49 -10.40 -5.39
C GLU A 30 -12.21 -9.73 -4.90
N LEU A 31 -11.89 -9.83 -3.60
CA LEU A 31 -10.67 -9.25 -3.04
C LEU A 31 -9.42 -9.89 -3.62
N VAL A 32 -9.38 -11.21 -3.68
CA VAL A 32 -8.25 -11.96 -4.26
C VAL A 32 -8.04 -11.56 -5.73
N SER A 33 -9.13 -11.50 -6.52
CA SER A 33 -9.07 -11.03 -7.90
C SER A 33 -8.61 -9.58 -8.03
N THR A 34 -9.04 -8.69 -7.11
CA THR A 34 -8.61 -7.28 -7.12
C THR A 34 -7.11 -7.16 -6.82
N VAL A 35 -6.58 -7.93 -5.87
CA VAL A 35 -5.13 -7.95 -5.57
C VAL A 35 -4.34 -8.46 -6.77
N ALA A 36 -4.79 -9.53 -7.43
CA ALA A 36 -4.16 -10.05 -8.65
C ALA A 36 -4.14 -9.00 -9.76
N LYS A 37 -5.27 -8.36 -10.05
CA LYS A 37 -5.36 -7.29 -11.07
C LYS A 37 -4.45 -6.10 -10.76
N VAL A 38 -4.37 -5.69 -9.50
CA VAL A 38 -3.46 -4.62 -9.07
C VAL A 38 -2.01 -5.02 -9.29
N SER A 39 -1.64 -6.27 -9.03
CA SER A 39 -0.30 -6.78 -9.31
C SER A 39 0.04 -6.75 -10.80
N GLU A 40 -0.89 -7.16 -11.67
CA GLU A 40 -0.73 -7.07 -13.14
C GLU A 40 -0.50 -5.63 -13.61
N ILE A 41 -1.28 -4.67 -13.10
CA ILE A 41 -1.12 -3.24 -13.42
C ILE A 41 0.26 -2.72 -13.00
N LEU A 42 0.75 -3.14 -11.85
CA LEU A 42 2.09 -2.76 -11.37
C LEU A 42 3.19 -3.39 -12.21
N VAL A 43 3.04 -4.65 -12.64
CA VAL A 43 3.94 -5.31 -13.59
C VAL A 43 4.03 -4.49 -14.88
N ASP A 44 2.88 -4.19 -15.49
CA ASP A 44 2.83 -3.45 -16.75
C ASP A 44 3.46 -2.05 -16.64
N ALA A 45 3.17 -1.33 -15.55
CA ALA A 45 3.72 0.00 -15.31
C ALA A 45 5.25 -0.04 -15.13
N LEU A 46 5.75 -0.95 -14.31
CA LEU A 46 7.17 -1.08 -14.01
C LEU A 46 7.98 -1.61 -15.20
N ASP A 47 7.42 -2.53 -16.00
CA ASP A 47 8.03 -3.02 -17.24
C ASP A 47 8.21 -1.90 -18.29
N GLN A 48 7.27 -0.95 -18.31
CA GLN A 48 7.34 0.25 -19.15
C GLN A 48 8.26 1.34 -18.61
N GLY A 49 8.95 1.12 -17.48
CA GLY A 49 9.87 2.07 -16.86
C GLY A 49 9.17 3.16 -16.04
N ASN A 50 7.89 3.03 -15.76
CA ASN A 50 7.15 3.90 -14.84
C ASN A 50 7.48 3.57 -13.39
N LYS A 51 7.04 4.42 -12.45
CA LYS A 51 7.31 4.29 -11.02
C LYS A 51 6.05 4.19 -10.18
N VAL A 52 6.25 3.76 -8.92
CA VAL A 52 5.18 3.67 -7.92
C VAL A 52 5.36 4.77 -6.86
N LEU A 53 4.33 5.55 -6.60
CA LEU A 53 4.28 6.56 -5.55
C LEU A 53 3.34 6.07 -4.44
N LEU A 54 3.88 5.84 -3.24
CA LEU A 54 3.13 5.31 -2.10
C LEU A 54 2.99 6.38 -1.01
N PHE A 55 1.80 6.51 -0.42
CA PHE A 55 1.56 7.50 0.61
C PHE A 55 0.42 7.10 1.55
N GLY A 56 0.54 7.55 2.80
CA GLY A 56 -0.40 7.32 3.88
C GLY A 56 0.06 8.02 5.15
N ASN A 57 -0.69 7.88 6.24
CA ASN A 57 -0.40 8.52 7.52
C ASN A 57 -0.08 7.47 8.61
N GLY A 58 0.75 7.81 9.59
CA GLY A 58 1.05 6.95 10.74
C GLY A 58 1.53 5.56 10.34
N GLY A 59 0.83 4.50 10.76
CA GLY A 59 1.14 3.11 10.37
C GLY A 59 1.06 2.89 8.86
N SER A 60 0.12 3.53 8.17
CA SER A 60 0.02 3.48 6.71
C SER A 60 1.18 4.21 6.00
N ALA A 61 1.84 5.18 6.64
CA ALA A 61 3.09 5.76 6.15
C ALA A 61 4.25 4.76 6.31
N ALA A 62 4.26 3.99 7.40
CA ALA A 62 5.24 2.92 7.60
C ALA A 62 5.05 1.80 6.56
N ASP A 63 3.81 1.38 6.28
CA ASP A 63 3.50 0.42 5.23
C ASP A 63 3.98 0.92 3.85
N ALA A 64 3.73 2.19 3.51
CA ALA A 64 4.19 2.80 2.27
C ALA A 64 5.72 2.75 2.12
N GLN A 65 6.46 3.02 3.21
CA GLN A 65 7.93 2.94 3.22
C GLN A 65 8.42 1.50 3.07
N HIS A 66 7.79 0.57 3.79
CA HIS A 66 8.14 -0.84 3.74
C HIS A 66 7.94 -1.40 2.32
N ILE A 67 6.76 -1.20 1.73
CA ILE A 67 6.46 -1.67 0.37
C ILE A 67 7.41 -1.02 -0.66
N ALA A 68 7.71 0.27 -0.54
CA ALA A 68 8.69 0.92 -1.42
C ALA A 68 10.09 0.28 -1.30
N ALA A 69 10.49 -0.12 -0.09
CA ALA A 69 11.78 -0.78 0.13
C ALA A 69 11.83 -2.18 -0.53
N GLU A 70 10.72 -2.92 -0.54
CA GLU A 70 10.63 -4.21 -1.23
C GLU A 70 10.83 -4.08 -2.75
N PHE A 71 10.34 -2.99 -3.36
CA PHE A 71 10.58 -2.70 -4.78
C PHE A 71 12.00 -2.24 -5.07
N ILE A 72 12.54 -1.30 -4.28
CA ILE A 72 13.87 -0.71 -4.49
C ILE A 72 14.99 -1.71 -4.18
N GLY A 73 14.86 -2.46 -3.10
CA GLY A 73 15.79 -3.49 -2.70
C GLY A 73 15.54 -4.80 -3.47
N ARG A 74 15.07 -5.79 -2.77
CA ARG A 74 14.59 -7.07 -3.32
C ARG A 74 13.56 -7.67 -2.37
N PHE A 75 12.66 -8.49 -2.88
CA PHE A 75 11.73 -9.25 -2.03
C PHE A 75 12.29 -10.64 -1.70
N SER A 76 12.46 -11.51 -2.68
CA SER A 76 12.90 -12.90 -2.48
C SER A 76 14.29 -13.22 -3.06
N PHE A 77 14.65 -12.64 -4.20
CA PHE A 77 15.92 -12.93 -4.89
C PHE A 77 16.56 -11.66 -5.45
N ASP A 78 17.86 -11.73 -5.77
CA ASP A 78 18.60 -10.60 -6.33
C ASP A 78 18.13 -10.26 -7.75
N ARG A 79 17.88 -8.96 -7.99
CA ARG A 79 17.36 -8.43 -9.25
C ARG A 79 17.60 -6.92 -9.36
N PRO A 80 17.49 -6.33 -10.55
CA PRO A 80 17.52 -4.87 -10.70
C PRO A 80 16.48 -4.14 -9.85
N ALA A 81 16.84 -2.96 -9.33
CA ALA A 81 15.94 -2.13 -8.52
C ALA A 81 14.72 -1.66 -9.33
N LEU A 82 13.55 -1.68 -8.70
CA LEU A 82 12.32 -1.14 -9.27
C LEU A 82 12.01 0.23 -8.67
N PRO A 83 11.60 1.23 -9.48
CA PRO A 83 11.41 2.60 -9.01
C PRO A 83 10.14 2.74 -8.17
N ALA A 84 10.30 2.94 -6.86
CA ALA A 84 9.20 3.18 -5.92
C ALA A 84 9.57 4.27 -4.90
N PHE A 85 8.61 5.11 -4.51
CA PHE A 85 8.84 6.23 -3.61
C PHE A 85 7.74 6.32 -2.56
N ALA A 86 8.12 6.28 -1.28
CA ALA A 86 7.23 6.63 -0.18
C ALA A 86 7.29 8.14 0.06
N LEU A 87 6.15 8.83 -0.10
CA LEU A 87 6.10 10.30 -0.03
C LEU A 87 6.16 10.87 1.39
N SER A 88 6.21 10.02 2.41
CA SER A 88 6.34 10.41 3.82
C SER A 88 7.78 10.52 4.32
N VAL A 89 8.79 10.11 3.52
CA VAL A 89 10.17 9.96 4.00
C VAL A 89 10.99 11.25 3.95
N ASN A 90 10.70 12.15 3.02
CA ASN A 90 11.36 13.45 2.96
C ASN A 90 10.72 14.39 3.98
N THR A 91 11.26 14.38 5.19
CA THR A 91 10.72 15.18 6.31
C THR A 91 10.76 16.69 6.03
N SER A 92 11.76 17.17 5.27
CA SER A 92 11.81 18.58 4.86
C SER A 92 10.66 18.94 3.93
N CYS A 93 10.35 18.12 2.93
CA CYS A 93 9.18 18.32 2.08
C CYS A 93 7.87 18.29 2.88
N VAL A 94 7.68 17.27 3.71
CA VAL A 94 6.44 17.11 4.50
C VAL A 94 6.24 18.30 5.45
N THR A 95 7.28 18.72 6.17
CA THR A 95 7.20 19.83 7.13
C THR A 95 7.05 21.18 6.46
N ALA A 96 7.78 21.47 5.37
CA ALA A 96 7.66 22.72 4.63
C ALA A 96 6.25 22.86 4.00
N ILE A 97 5.78 21.82 3.28
CA ILE A 97 4.44 21.84 2.68
C ILE A 97 3.37 21.96 3.78
N GLY A 98 3.53 21.20 4.88
CA GLY A 98 2.60 21.25 6.00
C GLY A 98 2.51 22.63 6.64
N ASN A 99 3.64 23.34 6.78
CA ASN A 99 3.72 24.69 7.33
C ASN A 99 3.13 25.76 6.38
N ASP A 100 3.49 25.69 5.10
CA ASP A 100 3.20 26.77 4.14
C ASP A 100 1.84 26.61 3.48
N TYR A 101 1.37 25.39 3.27
CA TYR A 101 0.15 25.07 2.50
C TYR A 101 -0.88 24.23 3.25
N GLY A 102 -0.52 23.75 4.45
CA GLY A 102 -1.34 22.86 5.25
C GLY A 102 -1.10 21.38 4.99
N PHE A 103 -1.33 20.56 6.02
CA PHE A 103 -1.06 19.10 6.00
C PHE A 103 -1.87 18.34 4.94
N ASP A 104 -3.02 18.88 4.55
CA ASP A 104 -3.86 18.28 3.50
C ASP A 104 -3.17 18.21 2.13
N LEU A 105 -2.15 19.03 1.89
CA LEU A 105 -1.46 19.14 0.60
C LEU A 105 -0.11 18.41 0.56
N VAL A 106 0.31 17.77 1.65
CA VAL A 106 1.65 17.15 1.76
C VAL A 106 1.93 16.08 0.69
N PHE A 107 0.91 15.33 0.27
CA PHE A 107 1.07 14.30 -0.77
C PHE A 107 0.78 14.86 -2.17
N SER A 108 -0.27 15.64 -2.34
CA SER A 108 -0.65 16.18 -3.66
C SER A 108 0.47 17.01 -4.29
N ARG A 109 1.15 17.88 -3.54
CA ARG A 109 2.26 18.68 -4.05
C ARG A 109 3.48 17.85 -4.46
N GLN A 110 3.77 16.77 -3.74
CA GLN A 110 4.84 15.86 -4.12
C GLN A 110 4.48 15.06 -5.38
N ILE A 111 3.21 14.62 -5.50
CA ILE A 111 2.72 13.93 -6.69
C ILE A 111 2.78 14.87 -7.91
N GLU A 112 2.36 16.12 -7.79
CA GLU A 112 2.47 17.14 -8.85
C GLU A 112 3.91 17.35 -9.33
N ALA A 113 4.90 17.23 -8.44
CA ALA A 113 6.31 17.38 -8.77
C ALA A 113 6.93 16.12 -9.41
N LEU A 114 6.57 14.94 -8.93
CA LEU A 114 7.22 13.67 -9.24
C LEU A 114 6.47 12.82 -10.26
N GLY A 115 5.14 12.90 -10.29
CA GLY A 115 4.28 12.06 -11.10
C GLY A 115 4.43 12.30 -12.60
N ARG A 116 4.27 11.25 -13.37
CA ARG A 116 4.21 11.25 -14.83
C ARG A 116 3.07 10.37 -15.29
N PRO A 117 2.46 10.63 -16.46
CA PRO A 117 1.47 9.72 -17.04
C PRO A 117 2.03 8.29 -17.16
N GLY A 118 1.24 7.30 -16.75
CA GLY A 118 1.64 5.89 -16.72
C GLY A 118 2.20 5.41 -15.37
N ASP A 119 2.60 6.31 -14.47
CA ASP A 119 2.97 5.94 -13.10
C ASP A 119 1.76 5.41 -12.30
N VAL A 120 2.03 4.75 -11.19
CA VAL A 120 1.00 4.25 -10.27
C VAL A 120 1.07 4.98 -8.92
N ALA A 121 -0.06 5.42 -8.41
CA ALA A 121 -0.20 6.05 -7.10
C ALA A 121 -0.99 5.16 -6.14
N ILE A 122 -0.38 4.75 -5.03
CA ILE A 122 -1.01 3.91 -4.01
C ILE A 122 -1.25 4.72 -2.74
N GLY A 123 -2.53 5.08 -2.51
CA GLY A 123 -2.97 5.78 -1.30
C GLY A 123 -3.43 4.79 -0.23
N ILE A 124 -2.83 4.85 0.96
CA ILE A 124 -3.13 3.95 2.08
C ILE A 124 -3.85 4.72 3.18
N SER A 125 -5.10 4.32 3.48
CA SER A 125 -5.91 4.94 4.54
C SER A 125 -6.92 3.94 5.11
N THR A 126 -6.76 3.54 6.35
CA THR A 126 -7.65 2.55 7.00
C THR A 126 -9.10 2.99 7.04
N SER A 127 -9.38 4.29 7.14
CA SER A 127 -10.74 4.85 7.08
C SER A 127 -11.23 5.13 5.66
N GLY A 128 -10.31 5.22 4.68
CA GLY A 128 -10.61 5.70 3.33
C GLY A 128 -11.02 7.16 3.24
N ASN A 129 -10.80 7.95 4.32
CA ASN A 129 -11.31 9.33 4.42
C ASN A 129 -10.25 10.38 4.75
N SER A 130 -8.97 10.03 4.82
CA SER A 130 -7.89 10.97 5.14
C SER A 130 -7.80 12.07 4.08
N PRO A 131 -7.96 13.37 4.44
CA PRO A 131 -8.04 14.47 3.47
C PRO A 131 -6.80 14.57 2.57
N ASN A 132 -5.60 14.45 3.14
CA ASN A 132 -4.34 14.49 2.38
C ASN A 132 -4.18 13.31 1.42
N VAL A 133 -4.67 12.11 1.77
CA VAL A 133 -4.66 10.95 0.87
C VAL A 133 -5.63 11.15 -0.28
N LEU A 134 -6.84 11.65 0.01
CA LEU A 134 -7.84 11.99 -1.02
C LEU A 134 -7.31 13.05 -2.00
N ARG A 135 -6.64 14.11 -1.51
CA ARG A 135 -6.03 15.13 -2.36
C ARG A 135 -4.85 14.56 -3.18
N GLY A 136 -4.05 13.67 -2.59
CA GLY A 136 -3.00 12.96 -3.31
C GLY A 136 -3.55 12.13 -4.48
N VAL A 137 -4.58 11.33 -4.24
CA VAL A 137 -5.27 10.55 -5.29
C VAL A 137 -5.82 11.47 -6.39
N SER A 138 -6.49 12.57 -6.00
CA SER A 138 -7.03 13.52 -6.98
C SER A 138 -5.94 14.18 -7.84
N ALA A 139 -4.78 14.49 -7.25
CA ALA A 139 -3.64 15.01 -8.00
C ALA A 139 -3.08 13.96 -8.97
N ALA A 140 -2.95 12.71 -8.51
CA ALA A 140 -2.47 11.59 -9.32
C ALA A 140 -3.35 11.37 -10.57
N GLN A 141 -4.67 11.35 -10.40
CA GLN A 141 -5.62 11.21 -11.51
C GLN A 141 -5.48 12.32 -12.55
N LYS A 142 -5.39 13.58 -12.08
CA LYS A 142 -5.22 14.73 -12.98
C LYS A 142 -3.94 14.67 -13.81
N MET A 143 -2.93 13.98 -13.31
CA MET A 143 -1.65 13.80 -13.99
C MET A 143 -1.58 12.50 -14.81
N GLY A 144 -2.65 11.73 -14.89
CA GLY A 144 -2.70 10.48 -15.67
C GLY A 144 -2.00 9.29 -15.02
N LEU A 145 -1.90 9.28 -13.69
CA LEU A 145 -1.43 8.12 -12.93
C LEU A 145 -2.60 7.16 -12.72
N TYR A 146 -2.32 5.86 -12.72
CA TYR A 146 -3.27 4.87 -12.23
C TYR A 146 -3.35 4.92 -10.70
N THR A 147 -4.56 4.97 -10.16
CA THR A 147 -4.77 5.17 -8.72
C THR A 147 -5.29 3.92 -8.02
N ILE A 148 -4.61 3.54 -6.94
CA ILE A 148 -4.95 2.40 -6.10
C ILE A 148 -5.16 2.89 -4.67
N ALA A 149 -6.17 2.35 -3.97
CA ALA A 149 -6.34 2.57 -2.55
C ALA A 149 -6.30 1.26 -1.76
N LEU A 150 -5.59 1.26 -0.63
CA LEU A 150 -5.70 0.24 0.42
C LEU A 150 -6.50 0.83 1.58
N THR A 151 -7.64 0.20 1.93
CA THR A 151 -8.58 0.76 2.90
C THR A 151 -9.13 -0.32 3.85
N GLY A 152 -9.92 0.09 4.86
CA GLY A 152 -10.76 -0.80 5.65
C GLY A 152 -12.08 -1.12 4.96
N GLN A 153 -12.97 -1.78 5.66
CA GLN A 153 -14.16 -2.46 5.14
C GLN A 153 -15.06 -1.59 4.24
N THR A 154 -15.26 -0.34 4.58
CA THR A 154 -16.19 0.53 3.83
C THR A 154 -15.55 1.15 2.58
N GLY A 155 -14.20 1.19 2.51
CA GLY A 155 -13.47 1.92 1.48
C GLY A 155 -13.50 3.44 1.65
N GLY A 156 -14.42 3.97 2.45
CA GLY A 156 -14.63 5.41 2.64
C GLY A 156 -14.87 6.15 1.31
N LYS A 157 -14.45 7.40 1.26
CA LYS A 157 -14.53 8.23 0.04
C LYS A 157 -13.56 7.76 -1.04
N LEU A 158 -12.43 7.15 -0.67
CA LEU A 158 -11.42 6.68 -1.61
C LEU A 158 -11.99 5.65 -2.59
N LYS A 159 -12.84 4.71 -2.11
CA LYS A 159 -13.46 3.67 -2.95
C LYS A 159 -14.16 4.21 -4.20
N ASN A 160 -14.74 5.39 -4.10
CA ASN A 160 -15.54 5.98 -5.18
C ASN A 160 -14.72 6.86 -6.15
N VAL A 161 -13.43 7.06 -5.86
CA VAL A 161 -12.59 7.98 -6.65
C VAL A 161 -11.33 7.33 -7.22
N VAL A 162 -10.91 6.16 -6.77
CA VAL A 162 -9.74 5.45 -7.31
C VAL A 162 -10.11 4.48 -8.42
N ASP A 163 -9.16 4.12 -9.27
CA ASP A 163 -9.33 3.11 -10.32
C ASP A 163 -9.44 1.70 -9.76
N SER A 164 -8.72 1.39 -8.66
CA SER A 164 -8.83 0.14 -7.93
C SER A 164 -8.80 0.35 -6.41
N CYS A 165 -9.72 -0.28 -5.68
CA CYS A 165 -9.79 -0.18 -4.22
C CYS A 165 -9.78 -1.57 -3.57
N ILE A 166 -8.80 -1.83 -2.72
CA ILE A 166 -8.70 -3.03 -1.91
C ILE A 166 -9.26 -2.71 -0.52
N CYS A 167 -10.44 -3.25 -0.22
CA CYS A 167 -11.15 -3.01 1.03
C CYS A 167 -10.98 -4.20 1.98
N VAL A 168 -10.07 -4.10 2.95
CA VAL A 168 -9.88 -5.15 3.98
C VAL A 168 -11.15 -5.32 4.80
N PRO A 169 -11.68 -6.56 5.00
CA PRO A 169 -12.97 -6.80 5.66
C PRO A 169 -12.89 -6.66 7.20
N SER A 170 -12.47 -5.48 7.66
CA SER A 170 -12.40 -5.08 9.07
C SER A 170 -12.51 -3.57 9.24
N ASN A 171 -13.05 -3.14 10.39
CA ASN A 171 -13.08 -1.75 10.84
C ASN A 171 -12.06 -1.46 11.94
N GLU A 172 -11.33 -2.47 12.39
CA GLU A 172 -10.29 -2.33 13.42
C GLU A 172 -8.97 -1.94 12.78
N THR A 173 -8.50 -0.71 13.04
CA THR A 173 -7.28 -0.16 12.44
C THR A 173 -6.07 -1.12 12.49
N PRO A 174 -5.71 -1.76 13.62
CA PRO A 174 -4.59 -2.69 13.65
C PRO A 174 -4.78 -3.90 12.71
N ARG A 175 -5.98 -4.47 12.69
CA ARG A 175 -6.29 -5.62 11.83
C ARG A 175 -6.25 -5.26 10.35
N VAL A 176 -6.71 -4.03 10.01
CA VAL A 176 -6.63 -3.50 8.64
C VAL A 176 -5.17 -3.32 8.22
N GLN A 177 -4.33 -2.70 9.03
CA GLN A 177 -2.90 -2.48 8.74
C GLN A 177 -2.13 -3.81 8.60
N GLU A 178 -2.40 -4.80 9.45
CA GLU A 178 -1.81 -6.15 9.30
C GLU A 178 -2.15 -6.82 7.96
N CYS A 179 -3.32 -6.52 7.40
CA CYS A 179 -3.69 -6.99 6.07
C CYS A 179 -3.11 -6.11 4.95
N HIS A 180 -2.95 -4.78 5.16
CA HIS A 180 -2.32 -3.90 4.19
C HIS A 180 -0.88 -4.34 3.91
N ILE A 181 -0.09 -4.60 4.96
CA ILE A 181 1.29 -5.06 4.75
C ILE A 181 1.36 -6.47 4.15
N LEU A 182 0.46 -7.39 4.53
CA LEU A 182 0.35 -8.70 3.89
C LEU A 182 0.08 -8.57 2.39
N ILE A 183 -0.88 -7.72 1.99
CA ILE A 183 -1.21 -7.45 0.59
C ILE A 183 -0.02 -6.81 -0.13
N GLY A 184 0.68 -5.86 0.52
CA GLY A 184 1.90 -5.27 -0.01
C GLY A 184 2.99 -6.30 -0.32
N HIS A 185 3.20 -7.26 0.57
CA HIS A 185 4.13 -8.38 0.36
C HIS A 185 3.70 -9.27 -0.81
N ILE A 186 2.42 -9.65 -0.88
CA ILE A 186 1.88 -10.46 -1.99
C ILE A 186 2.09 -9.75 -3.34
N ILE A 187 1.78 -8.46 -3.40
CA ILE A 187 1.99 -7.65 -4.61
C ILE A 187 3.49 -7.59 -4.98
N SER A 188 4.36 -7.34 -4.01
CA SER A 188 5.81 -7.28 -4.24
C SER A 188 6.36 -8.61 -4.73
N GLU A 189 5.92 -9.72 -4.16
CA GLU A 189 6.28 -11.08 -4.59
C GLU A 189 5.83 -11.36 -6.03
N LEU A 190 4.56 -11.09 -6.35
CA LEU A 190 4.00 -11.33 -7.69
C LEU A 190 4.68 -10.47 -8.75
N VAL A 191 4.95 -9.20 -8.46
CA VAL A 191 5.66 -8.29 -9.37
C VAL A 191 7.08 -8.76 -9.60
N GLU A 192 7.83 -9.09 -8.54
CA GLU A 192 9.20 -9.57 -8.64
C GLU A 192 9.29 -10.89 -9.45
N GLN A 193 8.43 -11.86 -9.14
CA GLN A 193 8.41 -13.13 -9.85
C GLN A 193 8.03 -12.98 -11.31
N THR A 194 7.10 -12.10 -11.65
CA THR A 194 6.65 -11.91 -13.02
C THR A 194 7.69 -11.20 -13.88
N LEU A 195 8.30 -10.13 -13.37
CA LEU A 195 9.28 -9.35 -14.13
C LEU A 195 10.64 -10.05 -14.27
N PHE A 196 11.01 -10.92 -13.30
CA PHE A 196 12.35 -11.50 -13.23
C PHE A 196 12.35 -13.04 -13.12
N HIS A 197 11.35 -13.69 -13.68
CA HIS A 197 11.14 -15.15 -13.60
C HIS A 197 12.38 -15.98 -13.98
N GLU A 198 13.14 -15.57 -14.98
CA GLU A 198 14.34 -16.28 -15.42
C GLU A 198 15.47 -16.26 -14.40
N GLN A 199 15.55 -15.20 -13.57
CA GLN A 199 16.57 -15.07 -12.51
C GLN A 199 16.25 -15.89 -11.27
N SER A 200 14.98 -16.19 -11.01
CA SER A 200 14.55 -17.01 -9.88
C SER A 200 15.03 -18.46 -9.93
N SER A 201 15.31 -18.99 -11.13
CA SER A 201 15.80 -20.37 -11.34
C SER A 201 17.30 -20.53 -11.03
N ILE A 202 18.08 -19.44 -11.05
CA ILE A 202 19.54 -19.45 -10.81
C ILE A 202 19.87 -19.36 -9.33
N SER A 203 19.04 -18.72 -8.51
CA SER A 203 19.28 -18.51 -7.08
C SER A 203 18.96 -19.73 -6.18
N ARG A 204 18.43 -20.83 -6.74
CA ARG A 204 18.08 -22.08 -6.04
C ARG A 204 19.09 -23.21 -6.24
N SER A 205 20.16 -22.96 -6.95
CA SER A 205 21.30 -23.87 -7.15
C SER A 205 22.50 -23.45 -6.28
#